data_4cb8251cc05b9e226704f7fd2bb02bb4
#
_entry.id   4cb8251cc05b9e226704f7fd2bb02bb4
#
_cell.length_a   1.000
_cell.length_b   1.000
_cell.length_c   1.000
_cell.angle_alpha   90.00
_cell.angle_beta   90.00
_cell.angle_gamma   90.00
#
_symmetry.space_group_name_H-M   'P 1'
#
loop_
_entity.id
_entity.type
_entity.pdbx_description
1 polymer ?
#
loop_
_entity_poly.entity_id
_entity_poly.type
_entity_poly.pdbx_seq_one_letter_code
_entity_poly.pdbx_strand_id
1 'polypeptide(L)'
;VSATPGERELRHLVEVTGQDIPSGLMQVDGSGGARKSEGGGRETKQSMEELLENIEGLAKMEIRPTGLLDPEIEVRSTEGQVQDLLSEIGDRVSRDERVLVTVMTIKFAEEVSEYLEGMGVKAHYLHSEIDTLERTEIIKALRLGLIDVIVGINLLREGLDIPEVSLVAIFDADKQGFLRNERSLLQTIG
;
A
#
# COMPACT_ATOMS: atom_id res chain seq x y z
N VAL A 1 -17.79 3.42 -6.68
CA VAL A 1 -16.97 4.44 -5.99
C VAL A 1 -15.56 3.87 -5.83
N SER A 2 -14.56 4.55 -6.35
CA SER A 2 -13.16 4.15 -6.26
C SER A 2 -12.31 5.37 -5.91
N ALA A 3 -11.36 5.22 -4.99
CA ALA A 3 -10.40 6.27 -4.65
C ALA A 3 -9.49 6.61 -5.85
N THR A 4 -9.25 5.61 -6.70
CA THR A 4 -8.47 5.72 -7.93
C THR A 4 -9.17 4.93 -9.02
N PRO A 5 -9.97 5.57 -9.92
CA PRO A 5 -10.70 4.86 -10.97
C PRO A 5 -9.74 4.09 -11.89
N GLY A 6 -10.05 2.83 -12.15
CA GLY A 6 -9.29 1.97 -13.04
C GLY A 6 -9.81 2.01 -14.47
N GLU A 7 -9.12 1.29 -15.37
CA GLU A 7 -9.51 1.20 -16.78
C GLU A 7 -10.96 0.72 -16.96
N ARG A 8 -11.41 -0.21 -16.12
CA ARG A 8 -12.76 -0.76 -16.19
C ARG A 8 -13.83 0.29 -15.86
N GLU A 9 -13.60 1.07 -14.81
CA GLU A 9 -14.49 2.16 -14.41
C GLU A 9 -14.52 3.29 -15.46
N LEU A 10 -13.36 3.62 -16.03
CA LEU A 10 -13.24 4.60 -17.09
C LEU A 10 -13.93 4.15 -18.39
N ARG A 11 -13.78 2.88 -18.79
CA ARG A 11 -14.50 2.31 -19.95
C ARG A 11 -16.02 2.36 -19.76
N HIS A 12 -16.50 2.05 -18.56
CA HIS A 12 -17.93 2.14 -18.26
C HIS A 12 -18.44 3.58 -18.34
N LEU A 13 -17.66 4.56 -17.93
CA LEU A 13 -17.98 5.98 -18.10
C LEU A 13 -18.11 6.36 -19.60
N VAL A 14 -17.19 5.90 -20.46
CA VAL A 14 -17.29 6.11 -21.92
C VAL A 14 -18.60 5.52 -22.47
N GLU A 15 -18.94 4.29 -22.08
CA GLU A 15 -20.18 3.64 -22.53
C GLU A 15 -21.45 4.40 -22.09
N VAL A 16 -21.43 5.00 -20.89
CA VAL A 16 -22.60 5.70 -20.33
C VAL A 16 -22.70 7.14 -20.82
N THR A 17 -21.57 7.84 -20.91
CA THR A 17 -21.54 9.27 -21.27
C THR A 17 -21.32 9.54 -22.77
N GLY A 18 -20.80 8.56 -23.51
CA GLY A 18 -20.43 8.71 -24.92
C GLY A 18 -19.24 9.64 -25.17
N GLN A 19 -18.51 10.01 -24.11
CA GLN A 19 -17.32 10.86 -24.23
C GLN A 19 -16.07 10.00 -24.52
N ASP A 20 -15.26 10.43 -25.50
CA ASP A 20 -13.95 9.82 -25.75
C ASP A 20 -12.97 10.16 -24.62
N ILE A 21 -12.49 9.12 -23.96
CA ILE A 21 -11.40 9.27 -22.99
C ILE A 21 -10.07 9.31 -23.74
N PRO A 22 -9.22 10.31 -23.48
CA PRO A 22 -7.89 10.39 -24.08
C PRO A 22 -7.11 9.09 -23.91
N SER A 23 -6.50 8.61 -24.98
CA SER A 23 -5.78 7.32 -25.03
C SER A 23 -4.64 7.17 -24.02
N GLY A 24 -4.14 8.28 -23.46
CA GLY A 24 -3.15 8.28 -22.39
C GLY A 24 -3.64 7.76 -21.04
N LEU A 25 -4.96 7.79 -20.76
CA LEU A 25 -5.57 7.26 -19.54
C LEU A 25 -5.80 5.74 -19.61
N MET A 26 -5.80 5.14 -20.79
CA MET A 26 -6.01 3.71 -20.99
C MET A 26 -4.72 2.87 -21.05
N GLN A 27 -3.53 3.46 -20.99
CA GLN A 27 -2.25 2.78 -21.17
C GLN A 27 -1.49 2.47 -19.87
N VAL A 28 -2.16 2.29 -18.75
CA VAL A 28 -1.50 1.84 -17.52
C VAL A 28 -1.83 0.37 -17.24
N ASP A 29 -1.54 -0.50 -18.20
CA ASP A 29 -1.60 -1.94 -17.99
C ASP A 29 -0.32 -2.65 -18.44
N GLY A 30 0.16 -3.46 -17.47
CA GLY A 30 1.35 -4.24 -17.58
C GLY A 30 1.36 -5.26 -18.73
N SER A 31 1.87 -4.86 -19.87
CA SER A 31 2.47 -5.78 -20.82
C SER A 31 3.74 -5.16 -21.37
N GLY A 32 4.86 -5.80 -21.02
CA GLY A 32 6.21 -5.33 -21.21
C GLY A 32 6.57 -4.86 -22.62
N GLY A 33 7.30 -3.78 -22.66
CA GLY A 33 7.92 -3.24 -23.84
C GLY A 33 8.70 -1.98 -23.50
N ALA A 34 9.92 -2.17 -23.01
CA ALA A 34 10.82 -1.06 -22.72
C ALA A 34 11.04 -0.20 -23.96
N ARG A 35 10.55 1.02 -24.01
CA ARG A 35 11.12 2.11 -24.78
C ARG A 35 11.49 3.24 -23.81
N LYS A 36 12.80 3.39 -23.63
CA LYS A 36 13.39 4.55 -22.98
C LYS A 36 12.93 5.82 -23.72
N SER A 37 12.23 6.71 -23.02
CA SER A 37 12.20 8.13 -23.31
C SER A 37 12.52 8.85 -22.02
N GLU A 38 13.73 9.39 -21.96
CA GLU A 38 14.18 10.27 -20.91
C GLU A 38 13.39 11.59 -20.97
N GLY A 39 12.85 12.04 -19.86
CA GLY A 39 12.29 13.37 -19.66
C GLY A 39 10.77 13.46 -19.75
N GLY A 40 10.03 13.25 -18.66
CA GLY A 40 8.60 13.50 -18.69
C GLY A 40 7.80 13.22 -17.43
N GLY A 41 8.44 13.03 -16.29
CA GLY A 41 7.73 12.58 -15.07
C GLY A 41 6.82 13.62 -14.40
N ARG A 42 6.97 14.91 -14.68
CA ARG A 42 6.15 15.98 -14.08
C ARG A 42 5.00 16.46 -14.98
N GLU A 43 5.22 16.51 -16.29
CA GLU A 43 4.17 16.95 -17.25
C GLU A 43 3.03 15.91 -17.36
N THR A 44 3.31 14.62 -17.19
CA THR A 44 2.30 13.57 -17.31
C THR A 44 1.32 13.52 -16.11
N LYS A 45 1.76 13.86 -14.90
CA LYS A 45 0.87 13.88 -13.72
C LYS A 45 -0.11 15.05 -13.77
N GLN A 46 0.36 16.21 -14.12
CA GLN A 46 -0.47 17.43 -14.21
C GLN A 46 -1.51 17.33 -15.33
N SER A 47 -1.15 16.72 -16.46
CA SER A 47 -2.10 16.48 -17.56
C SER A 47 -3.15 15.41 -17.22
N MET A 48 -2.83 14.42 -16.39
CA MET A 48 -3.77 13.37 -15.96
C MET A 48 -4.82 13.93 -15.00
N GLU A 49 -4.43 14.76 -14.05
CA GLU A 49 -5.35 15.42 -13.13
C GLU A 49 -6.30 16.38 -13.86
N GLU A 50 -5.78 17.21 -14.78
CA GLU A 50 -6.58 18.10 -15.62
C GLU A 50 -7.56 17.34 -16.54
N LEU A 51 -7.17 16.17 -17.03
CA LEU A 51 -8.04 15.32 -17.85
C LEU A 51 -9.16 14.67 -17.03
N LEU A 52 -8.88 14.26 -15.80
CA LEU A 52 -9.88 13.68 -14.89
C LEU A 52 -10.90 14.75 -14.41
N GLU A 53 -10.51 16.01 -14.29
CA GLU A 53 -11.41 17.10 -13.90
C GLU A 53 -12.46 17.44 -14.97
N ASN A 54 -12.19 17.12 -16.24
CA ASN A 54 -13.05 17.46 -17.37
C ASN A 54 -13.94 16.29 -17.85
N ILE A 55 -13.92 15.15 -17.18
CA ILE A 55 -14.78 14.01 -17.55
C ILE A 55 -16.18 14.20 -16.96
N GLU A 56 -17.18 14.39 -17.80
CA GLU A 56 -18.58 14.47 -17.41
C GLU A 56 -19.03 13.13 -16.78
N GLY A 57 -19.67 13.18 -15.62
CA GLY A 57 -20.08 11.97 -14.88
C GLY A 57 -19.05 11.44 -13.88
N LEU A 58 -17.84 12.01 -13.81
CA LEU A 58 -16.87 11.71 -12.76
C LEU A 58 -17.01 12.75 -11.64
N ALA A 59 -17.49 12.32 -10.48
CA ALA A 59 -17.48 13.15 -9.28
C ALA A 59 -16.21 12.88 -8.47
N LYS A 60 -15.32 13.86 -8.38
CA LYS A 60 -14.12 13.82 -7.55
C LYS A 60 -14.47 14.39 -6.17
N MET A 61 -14.28 13.59 -5.14
CA MET A 61 -14.45 14.04 -3.77
C MET A 61 -13.07 14.04 -3.10
N GLU A 62 -12.53 15.25 -2.92
CA GLU A 62 -11.29 15.45 -2.16
C GLU A 62 -11.65 16.13 -0.84
N ILE A 63 -11.73 15.31 0.21
CA ILE A 63 -11.92 15.82 1.57
C ILE A 63 -10.69 15.39 2.37
N ARG A 64 -9.86 16.37 2.72
CA ARG A 64 -8.79 16.19 3.71
C ARG A 64 -9.27 16.81 5.02
N PRO A 65 -9.52 16.03 6.06
CA PRO A 65 -9.82 16.58 7.37
C PRO A 65 -8.67 17.49 7.82
N THR A 66 -8.99 18.70 8.24
CA THR A 66 -7.99 19.65 8.73
C THR A 66 -7.24 19.08 9.92
N GLY A 67 -5.91 19.00 9.83
CA GLY A 67 -5.05 18.50 10.90
C GLY A 67 -4.50 17.10 10.73
N LEU A 68 -4.97 16.32 9.75
CA LEU A 68 -4.33 15.06 9.36
C LEU A 68 -3.30 15.33 8.26
N LEU A 69 -2.04 15.06 8.56
CA LEU A 69 -0.95 15.13 7.59
C LEU A 69 -0.82 13.77 6.88
N ASP A 70 -0.36 13.81 5.63
CA ASP A 70 0.06 12.59 4.94
C ASP A 70 1.22 11.96 5.73
N PRO A 71 1.33 10.61 5.76
CA PRO A 71 2.42 9.95 6.45
C PRO A 71 3.77 10.33 5.82
N GLU A 72 4.79 10.43 6.65
CA GLU A 72 6.16 10.62 6.19
C GLU A 72 6.64 9.36 5.48
N ILE A 73 7.24 9.53 4.30
CA ILE A 73 7.74 8.42 3.48
C ILE A 73 9.27 8.48 3.46
N GLU A 74 9.90 7.41 3.94
CA GLU A 74 11.34 7.23 3.88
C GLU A 74 11.70 6.04 2.98
N VAL A 75 12.61 6.23 2.05
CA VAL A 75 13.12 5.17 1.18
C VAL A 75 14.51 4.80 1.62
N ARG A 76 14.71 3.54 2.01
CA ARG A 76 15.96 3.00 2.51
C ARG A 76 16.51 1.91 1.58
N SER A 77 17.81 1.56 1.76
CA SER A 77 18.44 0.47 1.03
C SER A 77 17.81 -0.88 1.38
N THR A 78 17.74 -1.78 0.40
CA THR A 78 17.34 -3.19 0.64
C THR A 78 18.44 -3.98 1.34
N GLU A 79 19.69 -3.53 1.28
CA GLU A 79 20.80 -4.15 2.01
C GLU A 79 20.64 -3.90 3.51
N GLY A 80 20.58 -4.97 4.31
CA GLY A 80 20.37 -4.88 5.75
C GLY A 80 18.94 -4.54 6.19
N GLN A 81 17.95 -4.57 5.29
CA GLN A 81 16.57 -4.15 5.54
C GLN A 81 15.92 -4.82 6.77
N VAL A 82 16.27 -6.07 7.09
CA VAL A 82 15.69 -6.78 8.25
C VAL A 82 16.26 -6.26 9.57
N GLN A 83 17.56 -5.95 9.62
CA GLN A 83 18.21 -5.36 10.80
C GLN A 83 17.72 -3.92 11.03
N ASP A 84 17.55 -3.18 9.95
CA ASP A 84 17.01 -1.82 9.98
C ASP A 84 15.56 -1.82 10.50
N LEU A 85 14.74 -2.73 9.98
CA LEU A 85 13.38 -2.95 10.48
C LEU A 85 13.37 -3.31 11.97
N LEU A 86 14.26 -4.19 12.43
CA LEU A 86 14.32 -4.59 13.83
C LEU A 86 14.61 -3.40 14.76
N SER A 87 15.49 -2.47 14.34
CA SER A 87 15.76 -1.23 15.07
C SER A 87 14.52 -0.36 15.16
N GLU A 88 13.82 -0.14 14.05
CA GLU A 88 12.58 0.64 14.00
C GLU A 88 11.46 0.02 14.85
N ILE A 89 11.33 -1.31 14.83
CA ILE A 89 10.38 -2.01 15.69
C ILE A 89 10.68 -1.74 17.16
N GLY A 90 11.94 -1.84 17.56
CA GLY A 90 12.35 -1.58 18.94
C GLY A 90 11.95 -0.18 19.41
N ASP A 91 12.17 0.82 18.57
CA ASP A 91 11.80 2.20 18.85
C ASP A 91 10.28 2.40 18.96
N ARG A 92 9.49 1.75 18.10
CA ARG A 92 8.02 1.84 18.12
C ARG A 92 7.42 1.11 19.32
N VAL A 93 7.86 -0.11 19.56
CA VAL A 93 7.39 -0.92 20.70
C VAL A 93 7.70 -0.24 22.04
N SER A 94 8.85 0.43 22.17
CA SER A 94 9.20 1.21 23.36
C SER A 94 8.21 2.36 23.64
N ARG A 95 7.48 2.83 22.64
CA ARG A 95 6.45 3.87 22.72
C ARG A 95 5.03 3.33 22.75
N ASP A 96 4.89 2.01 22.90
CA ASP A 96 3.60 1.29 22.85
C ASP A 96 2.89 1.39 21.49
N GLU A 97 3.67 1.57 20.41
CA GLU A 97 3.19 1.64 19.04
C GLU A 97 3.34 0.28 18.34
N ARG A 98 2.62 0.07 17.25
CA ARG A 98 2.58 -1.19 16.49
C ARG A 98 3.11 -0.99 15.09
N VAL A 99 3.55 -2.10 14.47
CA VAL A 99 4.18 -2.08 13.15
C VAL A 99 3.50 -3.07 12.22
N LEU A 100 3.30 -2.65 10.96
CA LEU A 100 2.90 -3.54 9.87
C LEU A 100 4.05 -3.70 8.88
N VAL A 101 4.30 -4.93 8.46
CA VAL A 101 5.37 -5.25 7.49
C VAL A 101 4.75 -5.93 6.28
N THR A 102 4.90 -5.30 5.12
CA THR A 102 4.41 -5.84 3.85
C THR A 102 5.55 -6.46 3.07
N VAL A 103 5.39 -7.74 2.71
CA VAL A 103 6.36 -8.52 1.93
C VAL A 103 5.71 -9.06 0.64
N MET A 104 6.52 -9.67 -0.25
CA MET A 104 6.04 -10.15 -1.55
C MET A 104 5.49 -11.57 -1.53
N THR A 105 6.00 -12.45 -0.64
CA THR A 105 5.67 -13.86 -0.64
C THR A 105 5.30 -14.36 0.76
N ILE A 106 4.45 -15.38 0.81
CA ILE A 106 4.06 -16.04 2.08
C ILE A 106 5.29 -16.58 2.79
N LYS A 107 6.15 -17.28 2.05
CA LYS A 107 7.38 -17.87 2.61
C LYS A 107 8.27 -16.81 3.27
N PHE A 108 8.43 -15.64 2.61
CA PHE A 108 9.23 -14.55 3.17
C PHE A 108 8.53 -13.90 4.39
N ALA A 109 7.21 -13.87 4.42
CA ALA A 109 6.46 -13.42 5.61
C ALA A 109 6.73 -14.33 6.82
N GLU A 110 6.70 -15.64 6.62
CA GLU A 110 7.02 -16.65 7.63
C GLU A 110 8.46 -16.48 8.13
N GLU A 111 9.43 -16.44 7.21
CA GLU A 111 10.85 -16.29 7.55
C GLU A 111 11.14 -15.00 8.34
N VAL A 112 10.53 -13.88 7.95
CA VAL A 112 10.67 -12.60 8.67
C VAL A 112 10.01 -12.67 10.05
N SER A 113 8.82 -13.26 10.15
CA SER A 113 8.11 -13.41 11.43
C SER A 113 8.90 -14.27 12.40
N GLU A 114 9.38 -15.45 11.96
CA GLU A 114 10.21 -16.35 12.76
C GLU A 114 11.51 -15.66 13.22
N TYR A 115 12.16 -14.89 12.33
CA TYR A 115 13.35 -14.15 12.69
C TYR A 115 13.06 -13.11 13.79
N LEU A 116 11.99 -12.33 13.64
CA LEU A 116 11.59 -11.33 14.62
C LEU A 116 11.23 -11.96 15.98
N GLU A 117 10.50 -13.08 15.97
CA GLU A 117 10.19 -13.85 17.18
C GLU A 117 11.48 -14.36 17.86
N GLY A 118 12.44 -14.85 17.08
CA GLY A 118 13.75 -15.28 17.58
C GLY A 118 14.55 -14.13 18.23
N MET A 119 14.27 -12.89 17.85
CA MET A 119 14.85 -11.69 18.45
C MET A 119 14.02 -11.14 19.63
N GLY A 120 12.94 -11.83 20.03
CA GLY A 120 12.11 -11.46 21.17
C GLY A 120 10.98 -10.47 20.85
N VAL A 121 10.72 -10.20 19.57
CA VAL A 121 9.58 -9.37 19.13
C VAL A 121 8.33 -10.26 19.10
N LYS A 122 7.19 -9.76 19.56
CA LYS A 122 5.89 -10.45 19.43
C LYS A 122 5.37 -10.24 18.00
N ALA A 123 5.95 -10.97 17.05
CA ALA A 123 5.57 -10.92 15.66
C ALA A 123 4.49 -11.97 15.35
N HIS A 124 3.71 -11.73 14.30
CA HIS A 124 2.77 -12.69 13.75
C HIS A 124 2.67 -12.51 12.25
N TYR A 125 2.62 -13.60 11.47
CA TYR A 125 2.40 -13.48 10.04
C TYR A 125 0.92 -13.65 9.69
N LEU A 126 0.48 -12.95 8.64
CA LEU A 126 -0.89 -12.97 8.17
C LEU A 126 -0.90 -13.26 6.67
N HIS A 127 -1.49 -14.38 6.28
CA HIS A 127 -1.61 -14.80 4.88
C HIS A 127 -3.06 -14.76 4.38
N SER A 128 -3.23 -14.93 3.07
CA SER A 128 -4.53 -14.78 2.39
C SER A 128 -5.53 -15.90 2.71
N GLU A 129 -5.07 -17.02 3.24
CA GLU A 129 -5.90 -18.20 3.55
C GLU A 129 -6.47 -18.19 4.97
N ILE A 130 -6.05 -17.23 5.79
CA ILE A 130 -6.61 -17.02 7.15
C ILE A 130 -8.06 -16.56 7.01
N ASP A 131 -8.94 -17.21 7.75
CA ASP A 131 -10.34 -16.86 7.72
C ASP A 131 -10.61 -15.47 8.35
N THR A 132 -11.79 -14.92 8.08
CA THR A 132 -12.15 -13.57 8.52
C THR A 132 -12.21 -13.43 10.04
N LEU A 133 -12.59 -14.48 10.76
CA LEU A 133 -12.66 -14.45 12.22
C LEU A 133 -11.27 -14.44 12.82
N GLU A 134 -10.41 -15.35 12.39
CA GLU A 134 -9.01 -15.42 12.83
C GLU A 134 -8.26 -14.12 12.53
N ARG A 135 -8.46 -13.54 11.32
CA ARG A 135 -7.92 -12.23 10.97
C ARG A 135 -8.35 -11.14 11.95
N THR A 136 -9.62 -11.14 12.35
CA THR A 136 -10.16 -10.17 13.29
C THR A 136 -9.53 -10.34 14.68
N GLU A 137 -9.29 -11.58 15.11
CA GLU A 137 -8.62 -11.87 16.39
C GLU A 137 -7.16 -11.41 16.39
N ILE A 138 -6.43 -11.63 15.30
CA ILE A 138 -5.05 -11.17 15.13
C ILE A 138 -4.97 -9.64 15.20
N ILE A 139 -5.84 -8.94 14.48
CA ILE A 139 -5.90 -7.47 14.52
C ILE A 139 -6.25 -6.97 15.93
N LYS A 140 -7.20 -7.63 16.60
CA LYS A 140 -7.53 -7.30 17.99
C LYS A 140 -6.34 -7.53 18.93
N ALA A 141 -5.59 -8.60 18.74
CA ALA A 141 -4.38 -8.90 19.52
C ALA A 141 -3.29 -7.82 19.30
N LEU A 142 -3.11 -7.34 18.05
CA LEU A 142 -2.23 -6.23 17.74
C LEU A 142 -2.65 -4.95 18.50
N ARG A 143 -3.91 -4.58 18.42
CA ARG A 143 -4.46 -3.40 19.13
C ARG A 143 -4.32 -3.47 20.64
N LEU A 144 -4.42 -4.67 21.21
CA LEU A 144 -4.27 -4.90 22.64
C LEU A 144 -2.79 -5.03 23.10
N GLY A 145 -1.82 -4.97 22.19
CA GLY A 145 -0.40 -5.12 22.50
C GLY A 145 0.02 -6.55 22.84
N LEU A 146 -0.80 -7.54 22.52
CA LEU A 146 -0.45 -8.95 22.58
C LEU A 146 0.48 -9.35 21.44
N ILE A 147 0.38 -8.63 20.31
CA ILE A 147 1.24 -8.70 19.14
C ILE A 147 1.77 -7.29 18.91
N ASP A 148 3.06 -7.15 18.59
CA ASP A 148 3.70 -5.88 18.30
C ASP A 148 3.84 -5.63 16.79
N VAL A 149 3.99 -6.72 16.01
CA VAL A 149 4.25 -6.66 14.57
C VAL A 149 3.38 -7.67 13.83
N ILE A 150 2.73 -7.24 12.77
CA ILE A 150 2.11 -8.15 11.78
C ILE A 150 2.90 -8.09 10.49
N VAL A 151 3.33 -9.26 10.00
CA VAL A 151 4.00 -9.44 8.72
C VAL A 151 3.03 -10.09 7.74
N GLY A 152 2.94 -9.61 6.51
CA GLY A 152 2.09 -10.28 5.52
C GLY A 152 2.12 -9.67 4.14
N ILE A 153 1.30 -10.22 3.25
CA ILE A 153 1.14 -9.76 1.88
C ILE A 153 -0.10 -8.89 1.82
N ASN A 154 0.03 -7.66 1.32
CA ASN A 154 -1.10 -6.74 1.10
C ASN A 154 -2.02 -6.59 2.33
N LEU A 155 -1.43 -6.35 3.48
CA LEU A 155 -2.12 -6.25 4.76
C LEU A 155 -3.19 -5.14 4.78
N LEU A 156 -2.96 -4.04 4.08
CA LEU A 156 -3.77 -2.82 4.11
C LEU A 156 -4.72 -2.70 2.91
N ARG A 157 -5.40 -3.78 2.56
CA ARG A 157 -6.22 -3.78 1.35
C ARG A 157 -7.51 -3.00 1.42
N GLU A 158 -8.21 -2.95 2.56
CA GLU A 158 -9.49 -2.22 2.67
C GLU A 158 -9.83 -1.92 4.12
N GLY A 159 -10.05 -0.65 4.42
CA GLY A 159 -10.83 -0.22 5.58
C GLY A 159 -10.29 -0.62 6.96
N LEU A 160 -9.00 -0.90 7.09
CA LEU A 160 -8.38 -1.11 8.39
C LEU A 160 -7.99 0.24 8.97
N ASP A 161 -8.68 0.65 10.01
CA ASP A 161 -8.31 1.77 10.86
C ASP A 161 -7.67 1.22 12.14
N ILE A 162 -6.36 1.29 12.22
CA ILE A 162 -5.55 0.80 13.35
C ILE A 162 -4.68 1.95 13.84
N PRO A 163 -5.23 2.83 14.68
CA PRO A 163 -4.51 4.03 15.15
C PRO A 163 -3.26 3.71 15.97
N GLU A 164 -3.15 2.50 16.48
CA GLU A 164 -1.98 2.03 17.22
C GLU A 164 -0.77 1.76 16.31
N VAL A 165 -0.96 1.62 15.00
CA VAL A 165 0.12 1.42 14.02
C VAL A 165 0.71 2.77 13.65
N SER A 166 1.99 2.95 13.92
CA SER A 166 2.76 4.15 13.59
C SER A 166 3.78 3.95 12.48
N LEU A 167 4.03 2.68 12.09
CA LEU A 167 4.98 2.34 11.03
C LEU A 167 4.41 1.27 10.10
N VAL A 168 4.49 1.52 8.81
CA VAL A 168 4.27 0.53 7.76
C VAL A 168 5.57 0.36 6.99
N ALA A 169 6.19 -0.81 7.09
CA ALA A 169 7.39 -1.17 6.34
C ALA A 169 7.03 -1.97 5.09
N ILE A 170 7.53 -1.57 3.94
CA ILE A 170 7.30 -2.23 2.66
C ILE A 170 8.63 -2.75 2.13
N PHE A 171 8.84 -4.05 2.21
CA PHE A 171 10.07 -4.69 1.72
C PHE A 171 10.06 -4.79 0.20
N ASP A 172 11.24 -4.61 -0.41
CA ASP A 172 11.43 -4.71 -1.86
C ASP A 172 10.41 -3.84 -2.64
N ALA A 173 10.21 -2.60 -2.23
CA ALA A 173 9.22 -1.69 -2.82
C ALA A 173 9.50 -1.35 -4.30
N ASP A 174 10.75 -1.53 -4.74
CA ASP A 174 11.21 -1.37 -6.12
C ASP A 174 10.81 -2.52 -7.04
N LYS A 175 10.47 -3.68 -6.48
CA LYS A 175 10.10 -4.87 -7.27
C LYS A 175 8.62 -4.79 -7.65
N GLN A 176 8.37 -4.82 -8.95
CA GLN A 176 7.01 -4.92 -9.49
C GLN A 176 6.48 -6.35 -9.34
N GLY A 177 5.19 -6.47 -9.05
CA GLY A 177 4.53 -7.77 -8.90
C GLY A 177 3.02 -7.62 -8.83
N PHE A 178 2.33 -8.77 -8.71
CA PHE A 178 0.89 -8.79 -8.51
C PHE A 178 0.55 -8.00 -7.22
N LEU A 179 -0.28 -6.97 -7.33
CA LEU A 179 -0.66 -6.04 -6.26
C LEU A 179 0.48 -5.14 -5.74
N ARG A 180 1.56 -5.01 -6.51
CA ARG A 180 2.66 -4.08 -6.26
C ARG A 180 2.89 -3.21 -7.50
N ASN A 181 2.02 -2.28 -7.69
CA ASN A 181 2.13 -1.19 -8.63
C ASN A 181 2.02 0.14 -7.88
N GLU A 182 2.29 1.23 -8.55
CA GLU A 182 2.21 2.58 -7.97
C GLU A 182 0.89 2.82 -7.22
N ARG A 183 -0.23 2.39 -7.81
CA ARG A 183 -1.57 2.53 -7.22
C ARG A 183 -1.73 1.77 -5.90
N SER A 184 -1.23 0.53 -5.84
CA SER A 184 -1.28 -0.28 -4.63
C SER A 184 -0.42 0.29 -3.52
N LEU A 185 0.74 0.86 -3.86
CA LEU A 185 1.62 1.51 -2.90
C LEU A 185 0.98 2.80 -2.37
N LEU A 186 0.42 3.63 -3.24
CA LEU A 186 -0.33 4.83 -2.83
C LEU A 186 -1.51 4.49 -1.90
N GLN A 187 -2.24 3.41 -2.20
CA GLN A 187 -3.33 2.94 -1.34
C GLN A 187 -2.83 2.41 0.02
N THR A 188 -1.60 1.91 0.09
CA THR A 188 -0.98 1.44 1.34
C THR A 188 -0.50 2.62 2.20
N ILE A 189 -0.12 3.71 1.56
CA ILE A 189 0.35 4.93 2.22
C ILE A 189 -0.82 5.70 2.88
N GLY A 190 -2.02 5.65 2.28
CA GLY A 190 -3.22 6.27 2.84
C GLY A 190 -3.92 7.23 1.91
#